data_a8a7580c78e1d8b652c2de9725f4778d
#
_entry.id   a8a7580c78e1d8b652c2de9725f4778d
#
_cell.length_a   1.000
_cell.length_b   1.000
_cell.length_c   1.000
_cell.angle_alpha   90.00
_cell.angle_beta   90.00
_cell.angle_gamma   90.00
#
_symmetry.space_group_name_H-M   'P 1'
#
loop_
_entity.id
_entity.type
_entity.pdbx_description
1 polymer ?
#
loop_
_entity_poly.entity_id
_entity_poly.type
_entity_poly.pdbx_seq_one_letter_code
_entity_poly.pdbx_strand_id
1 'polypeptide(L)'
;MPQVTAGPCNCAENPMPTLRPMKPRDFARYFRCFGVDGLEVMAARWVEHSFAPHMHDRYAVSLTYEGRGAFDCRNELCDAAPGTCSLIAPGEVHTGHATSRAGWIYRNLYIETTLMDRLLRGIDCQGPLDVSFKLPLVRDAVLAARLACAFDSLKESSSLLQNESLLLSVVARLTTDHFVPSRGLKDPGREHAAVRRVKDWLDANSEQNVSIHALAGLARLSPYYLVRAFRKCVGIPPHRYQTVVRVNRARNLLSSGAPISEVAQSAGFCDQSHLNRCFKRAFGVTPGEYIAFRPSG
;
A
#
# COMPACT_ATOMS: atom_id res chain seq x y z
N MET A 1 0.99 -38.97 -76.38
CA MET A 1 1.28 -38.65 -74.98
C MET A 1 1.68 -37.20 -74.93
N PRO A 2 0.87 -36.27 -74.36
CA PRO A 2 1.23 -34.90 -74.22
C PRO A 2 1.92 -34.68 -72.83
N GLN A 3 3.04 -33.95 -72.88
CA GLN A 3 3.80 -33.53 -71.70
C GLN A 3 3.04 -32.41 -70.99
N VAL A 4 2.81 -32.59 -69.68
CA VAL A 4 2.23 -31.58 -68.80
C VAL A 4 3.39 -30.76 -68.24
N THR A 5 3.48 -29.50 -68.63
CA THR A 5 4.42 -28.51 -68.06
C THR A 5 3.81 -27.96 -66.79
N ALA A 6 4.47 -28.17 -65.63
CA ALA A 6 4.12 -27.58 -64.37
C ALA A 6 4.54 -26.10 -64.34
N GLY A 7 3.58 -25.20 -64.16
CA GLY A 7 3.83 -23.78 -63.93
C GLY A 7 4.32 -23.51 -62.50
N PRO A 8 5.08 -22.42 -62.27
CA PRO A 8 5.61 -22.10 -60.94
C PRO A 8 4.48 -21.64 -60.00
N CYS A 9 4.42 -22.27 -58.83
CA CYS A 9 3.52 -21.90 -57.72
C CYS A 9 4.03 -20.61 -57.08
N ASN A 10 3.29 -19.53 -57.28
CA ASN A 10 3.59 -18.20 -56.72
C ASN A 10 2.99 -18.12 -55.31
N CYS A 11 3.65 -18.72 -54.32
CA CYS A 11 3.32 -18.55 -52.92
C CYS A 11 3.85 -17.16 -52.47
N ALA A 12 3.05 -16.11 -52.65
CA ALA A 12 3.28 -14.84 -52.01
C ALA A 12 3.21 -15.07 -50.50
N GLU A 13 4.38 -15.01 -49.85
CA GLU A 13 4.50 -15.00 -48.41
C GLU A 13 3.75 -13.75 -47.88
N ASN A 14 2.59 -13.98 -47.28
CA ASN A 14 1.89 -12.98 -46.51
C ASN A 14 2.71 -12.76 -45.21
N PRO A 15 3.34 -11.60 -44.99
CA PRO A 15 4.09 -11.39 -43.76
C PRO A 15 3.10 -11.47 -42.59
N MET A 16 3.35 -12.38 -41.65
CA MET A 16 2.60 -12.44 -40.39
C MET A 16 2.53 -11.06 -39.78
N PRO A 17 1.35 -10.60 -39.33
CA PRO A 17 1.24 -9.31 -38.68
C PRO A 17 2.16 -9.31 -37.43
N THR A 18 3.17 -8.46 -37.46
CA THR A 18 4.02 -8.20 -36.30
C THR A 18 3.12 -7.72 -35.17
N LEU A 19 2.85 -8.60 -34.20
CA LEU A 19 2.18 -8.23 -32.95
C LEU A 19 3.00 -7.08 -32.33
N ARG A 20 2.51 -5.85 -32.46
CA ARG A 20 3.09 -4.71 -31.71
C ARG A 20 3.11 -5.12 -30.25
N PRO A 21 4.25 -5.09 -29.57
CA PRO A 21 4.32 -5.40 -28.15
C PRO A 21 3.31 -4.49 -27.44
N MET A 22 2.30 -5.09 -26.82
CA MET A 22 1.34 -4.34 -26.02
C MET A 22 2.12 -3.54 -24.98
N LYS A 23 1.95 -2.22 -24.96
CA LYS A 23 2.57 -1.39 -23.94
C LYS A 23 2.19 -1.95 -22.57
N PRO A 24 3.16 -2.14 -21.68
CA PRO A 24 2.85 -2.58 -20.32
C PRO A 24 1.88 -1.57 -19.70
N ARG A 25 0.83 -2.08 -19.03
CA ARG A 25 -0.20 -1.26 -18.38
C ARG A 25 -0.11 -1.41 -16.89
N ASP A 26 -0.55 -0.37 -16.18
CA ASP A 26 -0.75 -0.42 -14.75
C ASP A 26 -1.74 -1.52 -14.39
N PHE A 27 -1.42 -2.31 -13.38
CA PHE A 27 -2.37 -3.21 -12.73
C PHE A 27 -2.04 -3.38 -11.26
N ALA A 28 -3.05 -3.63 -10.43
CA ALA A 28 -2.89 -4.16 -9.09
C ALA A 28 -3.99 -5.19 -8.82
N ARG A 29 -3.61 -6.24 -8.12
CA ARG A 29 -4.52 -7.27 -7.61
C ARG A 29 -4.33 -7.42 -6.12
N TYR A 30 -5.43 -7.36 -5.39
CA TYR A 30 -5.46 -7.56 -3.95
C TYR A 30 -6.12 -8.91 -3.65
N PHE A 31 -5.60 -9.63 -2.69
CA PHE A 31 -6.21 -10.89 -2.24
C PHE A 31 -5.97 -11.08 -0.74
N ARG A 32 -6.89 -11.79 -0.11
CA ARG A 32 -6.80 -12.20 1.29
C ARG A 32 -6.25 -13.60 1.39
N CYS A 33 -5.55 -13.87 2.46
CA CYS A 33 -5.01 -15.19 2.73
C CYS A 33 -6.03 -16.01 3.51
N PHE A 34 -6.13 -17.29 3.16
CA PHE A 34 -6.99 -18.23 3.87
C PHE A 34 -6.61 -18.29 5.38
N GLY A 35 -7.62 -18.10 6.22
CA GLY A 35 -7.52 -18.25 7.68
C GLY A 35 -6.68 -17.20 8.41
N VAL A 36 -6.16 -16.19 7.73
CA VAL A 36 -5.32 -15.14 8.33
C VAL A 36 -6.02 -13.78 8.25
N ASP A 37 -6.82 -13.49 9.27
CA ASP A 37 -7.47 -12.19 9.38
C ASP A 37 -6.45 -11.09 9.66
N GLY A 38 -6.65 -9.94 9.00
CA GLY A 38 -5.76 -8.78 9.12
C GLY A 38 -4.57 -8.80 8.16
N LEU A 39 -4.50 -9.79 7.24
CA LEU A 39 -3.52 -9.86 6.17
C LEU A 39 -4.17 -9.62 4.81
N GLU A 40 -3.56 -8.72 4.03
CA GLU A 40 -3.89 -8.52 2.63
C GLU A 40 -2.61 -8.55 1.80
N VAL A 41 -2.65 -9.23 0.68
CA VAL A 41 -1.53 -9.32 -0.26
C VAL A 41 -1.87 -8.54 -1.52
N MET A 42 -0.90 -7.79 -2.04
CA MET A 42 -1.03 -7.08 -3.31
C MET A 42 0.08 -7.51 -4.27
N ALA A 43 -0.28 -7.76 -5.52
CA ALA A 43 0.65 -7.87 -6.64
C ALA A 43 0.38 -6.72 -7.60
N ALA A 44 1.39 -5.95 -7.95
CA ALA A 44 1.23 -4.76 -8.78
C ALA A 44 2.35 -4.60 -9.81
N ARG A 45 1.97 -3.96 -10.92
CA ARG A 45 2.86 -3.32 -11.91
C ARG A 45 2.39 -1.90 -12.10
N TRP A 46 3.28 -0.94 -11.91
CA TRP A 46 3.04 0.45 -12.19
C TRP A 46 3.96 0.92 -13.30
N VAL A 47 3.40 1.62 -14.28
CA VAL A 47 4.14 2.19 -15.42
C VAL A 47 3.91 3.69 -15.48
N GLU A 48 2.64 4.10 -15.42
CA GLU A 48 2.22 5.51 -15.53
C GLU A 48 1.65 6.04 -14.21
N HIS A 49 1.12 5.15 -13.34
CA HIS A 49 0.54 5.56 -12.07
C HIS A 49 1.60 6.08 -11.11
N SER A 50 1.32 7.23 -10.52
CA SER A 50 2.14 7.85 -9.48
C SER A 50 1.30 8.07 -8.23
N PHE A 51 1.77 7.55 -7.10
CA PHE A 51 1.15 7.75 -5.81
C PHE A 51 1.55 9.13 -5.26
N ALA A 52 0.56 10.02 -5.15
CA ALA A 52 0.75 11.27 -4.40
C ALA A 52 1.02 10.95 -2.92
N PRO A 53 1.56 11.92 -2.13
CA PRO A 53 1.77 11.72 -0.71
C PRO A 53 0.52 11.15 -0.02
N HIS A 54 0.65 9.94 0.53
CA HIS A 54 -0.40 9.19 1.23
C HIS A 54 0.20 8.38 2.37
N MET A 55 -0.64 7.76 3.17
CA MET A 55 -0.27 6.84 4.22
C MET A 55 -1.37 5.77 4.35
N HIS A 56 -1.07 4.71 5.06
CA HIS A 56 -2.03 3.66 5.41
C HIS A 56 -1.91 3.29 6.89
N ASP A 57 -2.92 2.61 7.40
CA ASP A 57 -3.07 2.18 8.79
C ASP A 57 -2.47 0.80 9.09
N ARG A 58 -1.76 0.24 8.11
CA ARG A 58 -1.15 -1.10 8.14
C ARG A 58 0.34 -1.02 7.92
N TYR A 59 1.08 -2.00 8.42
CA TYR A 59 2.44 -2.24 7.97
C TYR A 59 2.43 -2.68 6.51
N ALA A 60 3.26 -2.08 5.67
CA ALA A 60 3.48 -2.52 4.31
C ALA A 60 4.92 -3.03 4.17
N VAL A 61 5.02 -4.32 3.81
CA VAL A 61 6.30 -5.00 3.60
C VAL A 61 6.32 -5.53 2.20
N SER A 62 7.12 -4.92 1.33
CA SER A 62 7.13 -5.26 -0.10
C SER A 62 8.47 -5.79 -0.57
N LEU A 63 8.42 -6.55 -1.67
CA LEU A 63 9.58 -7.02 -2.42
C LEU A 63 9.44 -6.57 -3.88
N THR A 64 10.44 -5.85 -4.39
CA THR A 64 10.55 -5.49 -5.80
C THR A 64 11.11 -6.68 -6.58
N TYR A 65 10.37 -7.12 -7.63
CA TYR A 65 10.76 -8.25 -8.50
C TYR A 65 11.44 -7.79 -9.78
N GLU A 66 10.83 -6.81 -10.47
CA GLU A 66 11.29 -6.35 -11.78
C GLU A 66 11.12 -4.84 -11.93
N GLY A 67 11.87 -4.27 -12.87
CA GLY A 67 11.82 -2.85 -13.14
C GLY A 67 12.45 -2.03 -12.02
N ARG A 68 12.00 -0.81 -11.83
CA ARG A 68 12.52 0.10 -10.81
C ARG A 68 11.48 1.13 -10.42
N GLY A 69 11.37 1.42 -9.15
CA GLY A 69 10.54 2.49 -8.61
C GLY A 69 11.33 3.40 -7.67
N ALA A 70 10.78 4.60 -7.47
CA ALA A 70 11.26 5.52 -6.45
C ALA A 70 10.09 5.95 -5.56
N PHE A 71 10.37 6.16 -4.28
CA PHE A 71 9.41 6.67 -3.33
C PHE A 71 10.09 7.56 -2.28
N ASP A 72 9.41 8.63 -1.90
CA ASP A 72 9.82 9.44 -0.76
C ASP A 72 9.19 8.89 0.51
N CYS A 73 10.00 8.67 1.54
CA CYS A 73 9.56 8.32 2.88
C CYS A 73 10.51 8.95 3.90
N ARG A 74 9.98 9.56 4.95
CA ARG A 74 10.79 10.22 6.01
C ARG A 74 11.77 11.29 5.50
N ASN A 75 11.42 12.00 4.41
CA ASN A 75 12.28 12.95 3.68
C ASN A 75 13.51 12.30 3.02
N GLU A 76 13.49 11.00 2.78
CA GLU A 76 14.50 10.28 2.05
C GLU A 76 13.92 9.75 0.74
N LEU A 77 14.63 9.96 -0.37
CA LEU A 77 14.30 9.35 -1.66
C LEU A 77 14.87 7.94 -1.70
N CYS A 78 13.99 6.96 -1.79
CA CYS A 78 14.31 5.55 -1.83
C CYS A 78 14.23 5.02 -3.27
N ASP A 79 15.27 4.32 -3.72
CA ASP A 79 15.36 3.71 -5.06
C ASP A 79 15.13 2.20 -4.98
N ALA A 80 13.91 1.77 -5.28
CA ALA A 80 13.47 0.40 -5.18
C ALA A 80 13.83 -0.42 -6.43
N ALA A 81 15.01 -1.01 -6.41
CA ALA A 81 15.52 -1.93 -7.43
C ALA A 81 15.08 -3.38 -7.15
N PRO A 82 15.19 -4.30 -8.14
CA PRO A 82 14.92 -5.72 -7.92
C PRO A 82 15.72 -6.30 -6.74
N GLY A 83 15.04 -7.09 -5.90
CA GLY A 83 15.60 -7.69 -4.69
C GLY A 83 15.66 -6.76 -3.47
N THR A 84 15.18 -5.50 -3.58
CA THR A 84 15.01 -4.62 -2.40
C THR A 84 13.65 -4.82 -1.76
N CYS A 85 13.60 -4.65 -0.43
CA CYS A 85 12.37 -4.68 0.36
C CYS A 85 12.05 -3.27 0.85
N SER A 86 10.82 -2.79 0.57
CA SER A 86 10.33 -1.52 1.13
C SER A 86 9.53 -1.81 2.40
N LEU A 87 9.78 -1.04 3.44
CA LEU A 87 9.27 -1.25 4.79
C LEU A 87 8.62 0.05 5.27
N ILE A 88 7.29 0.10 5.26
CA ILE A 88 6.52 1.30 5.64
C ILE A 88 5.66 0.97 6.85
N ALA A 89 5.82 1.71 7.92
CA ALA A 89 5.02 1.56 9.13
C ALA A 89 3.67 2.28 9.03
N PRO A 90 2.68 1.92 9.87
CA PRO A 90 1.39 2.61 9.91
C PRO A 90 1.56 4.11 10.14
N GLY A 91 0.82 4.90 9.36
CA GLY A 91 0.83 6.36 9.47
C GLY A 91 2.04 7.07 8.84
N GLU A 92 2.98 6.36 8.24
CA GLU A 92 4.11 6.96 7.52
C GLU A 92 3.68 7.48 6.16
N VAL A 93 3.85 8.79 5.95
CA VAL A 93 3.57 9.45 4.67
C VAL A 93 4.67 9.09 3.68
N HIS A 94 4.25 8.57 2.53
CA HIS A 94 5.15 8.22 1.44
C HIS A 94 4.50 8.48 0.08
N THR A 95 5.34 8.50 -0.96
CA THR A 95 4.95 8.61 -2.37
C THR A 95 5.30 7.30 -3.09
N GLY A 96 5.21 7.26 -4.43
CA GLY A 96 5.72 6.15 -5.21
C GLY A 96 5.44 6.31 -6.70
N HIS A 97 6.42 5.98 -7.53
CA HIS A 97 6.26 5.97 -8.99
C HIS A 97 7.31 5.04 -9.62
N ALA A 98 7.02 4.57 -10.83
CA ALA A 98 7.99 3.83 -11.62
C ALA A 98 9.06 4.77 -12.18
N THR A 99 10.33 4.34 -12.19
CA THR A 99 11.46 5.07 -12.76
C THR A 99 12.03 4.39 -14.01
N SER A 100 11.56 3.18 -14.33
CA SER A 100 11.97 2.44 -15.53
C SER A 100 10.81 2.33 -16.54
N ARG A 101 11.14 2.22 -17.84
CA ARG A 101 10.15 1.99 -18.91
C ARG A 101 9.45 0.63 -18.80
N ALA A 102 10.06 -0.35 -18.17
CA ALA A 102 9.46 -1.64 -17.86
C ALA A 102 8.39 -1.55 -16.76
N GLY A 103 8.34 -0.41 -16.06
CA GLY A 103 7.52 -0.20 -14.88
C GLY A 103 8.22 -0.62 -13.59
N TRP A 104 7.44 -0.68 -12.53
CA TRP A 104 7.85 -1.13 -11.20
C TRP A 104 6.93 -2.29 -10.79
N ILE A 105 7.49 -3.49 -10.70
CA ILE A 105 6.76 -4.72 -10.37
C ILE A 105 7.16 -5.16 -8.97
N TYR A 106 6.19 -5.20 -8.08
CA TYR A 106 6.42 -5.62 -6.71
C TYR A 106 5.19 -6.32 -6.12
N ARG A 107 5.41 -7.06 -5.05
CA ARG A 107 4.34 -7.62 -4.20
C ARG A 107 4.47 -7.04 -2.81
N ASN A 108 3.34 -6.89 -2.12
CA ASN A 108 3.27 -6.26 -0.81
C ASN A 108 2.39 -7.06 0.15
N LEU A 109 2.84 -7.22 1.38
CA LEU A 109 2.03 -7.67 2.51
C LEU A 109 1.54 -6.43 3.25
N TYR A 110 0.24 -6.25 3.34
CA TYR A 110 -0.39 -5.30 4.24
C TYR A 110 -0.82 -6.04 5.51
N ILE A 111 -0.16 -5.75 6.63
CA ILE A 111 -0.36 -6.42 7.91
C ILE A 111 -1.02 -5.44 8.87
N GLU A 112 -2.21 -5.75 9.35
CA GLU A 112 -2.88 -4.95 10.38
C GLU A 112 -2.08 -4.92 11.67
N THR A 113 -2.17 -3.82 12.42
CA THR A 113 -1.45 -3.66 13.70
C THR A 113 -1.80 -4.78 14.68
N THR A 114 -3.07 -5.17 14.76
CA THR A 114 -3.54 -6.28 15.61
C THR A 114 -2.95 -7.63 15.21
N LEU A 115 -2.79 -7.89 13.92
CA LEU A 115 -2.11 -9.10 13.44
C LEU A 115 -0.62 -9.04 13.73
N MET A 116 0.03 -7.90 13.48
CA MET A 116 1.45 -7.71 13.79
C MET A 116 1.73 -7.97 15.27
N ASP A 117 0.90 -7.44 16.18
CA ASP A 117 1.01 -7.67 17.62
C ASP A 117 0.90 -9.15 17.99
N ARG A 118 -0.04 -9.89 17.35
CA ARG A 118 -0.15 -11.35 17.57
C ARG A 118 1.11 -12.08 17.10
N LEU A 119 1.64 -11.73 15.94
CA LEU A 119 2.85 -12.35 15.39
C LEU A 119 4.07 -12.06 16.25
N LEU A 120 4.22 -10.81 16.74
CA LEU A 120 5.30 -10.43 17.65
C LEU A 120 5.28 -11.20 18.97
N ARG A 121 4.10 -11.40 19.56
CA ARG A 121 3.91 -12.25 20.77
C ARG A 121 4.26 -13.71 20.47
N GLY A 122 3.93 -14.21 19.28
CA GLY A 122 4.22 -15.59 18.87
C GLY A 122 5.71 -15.92 18.71
N ILE A 123 6.57 -14.90 18.58
CA ILE A 123 8.04 -15.07 18.52
C ILE A 123 8.73 -14.67 19.83
N ASP A 124 7.99 -14.64 20.94
CA ASP A 124 8.49 -14.28 22.28
C ASP A 124 9.21 -12.92 22.34
N CYS A 125 8.73 -11.97 21.52
CA CYS A 125 9.25 -10.63 21.52
C CYS A 125 8.76 -9.89 22.77
N GLN A 126 9.63 -9.81 23.79
CA GLN A 126 9.35 -9.15 25.08
C GLN A 126 9.44 -7.61 25.00
N GLY A 127 9.62 -7.05 23.80
CA GLY A 127 9.70 -5.61 23.55
C GLY A 127 8.35 -4.90 23.47
N PRO A 128 8.35 -3.57 23.34
CA PRO A 128 7.14 -2.82 23.09
C PRO A 128 6.50 -3.29 21.77
N LEU A 129 5.18 -3.51 21.79
CA LEU A 129 4.40 -3.95 20.62
C LEU A 129 4.25 -2.83 19.57
N ASP A 130 4.45 -1.57 19.95
CA ASP A 130 4.49 -0.43 19.03
C ASP A 130 5.88 -0.34 18.40
N VAL A 131 6.00 -0.88 17.21
CA VAL A 131 7.26 -0.96 16.45
C VAL A 131 7.18 -0.17 15.14
N SER A 132 8.32 0.37 14.74
CA SER A 132 8.53 0.98 13.43
C SER A 132 9.73 0.34 12.74
N PHE A 133 10.00 0.70 11.50
CA PHE A 133 11.17 0.21 10.78
C PHE A 133 12.36 1.15 10.93
N LYS A 134 13.57 0.59 11.01
CA LYS A 134 14.83 1.37 11.04
C LYS A 134 14.98 2.21 9.78
N LEU A 135 14.80 1.60 8.63
CA LEU A 135 14.94 2.18 7.29
C LEU A 135 13.69 1.86 6.45
N PRO A 136 13.26 2.77 5.56
CA PRO A 136 12.12 2.54 4.68
C PRO A 136 12.45 1.62 3.50
N LEU A 137 13.73 1.43 3.18
CA LEU A 137 14.21 0.56 2.11
C LEU A 137 15.44 -0.21 2.58
N VAL A 138 15.45 -1.52 2.34
CA VAL A 138 16.55 -2.39 2.73
C VAL A 138 16.91 -3.37 1.60
N ARG A 139 18.18 -3.75 1.55
CA ARG A 139 18.65 -4.87 0.73
C ARG A 139 19.04 -6.01 1.67
N ASP A 140 18.11 -6.95 1.84
CA ASP A 140 18.27 -8.11 2.73
C ASP A 140 17.84 -9.36 1.97
N ALA A 141 18.81 -10.16 1.54
CA ALA A 141 18.57 -11.36 0.74
C ALA A 141 17.75 -12.42 1.51
N VAL A 142 17.90 -12.50 2.83
CA VAL A 142 17.14 -13.45 3.67
C VAL A 142 15.69 -13.02 3.77
N LEU A 143 15.43 -11.73 4.02
CA LEU A 143 14.07 -11.18 4.05
C LEU A 143 13.41 -11.32 2.67
N ALA A 144 14.12 -10.98 1.60
CA ALA A 144 13.62 -11.11 0.23
C ALA A 144 13.23 -12.56 -0.11
N ALA A 145 14.05 -13.54 0.25
CA ALA A 145 13.74 -14.96 0.03
C ALA A 145 12.51 -15.42 0.83
N ARG A 146 12.39 -15.00 2.10
CA ARG A 146 11.22 -15.32 2.94
C ARG A 146 9.94 -14.67 2.39
N LEU A 147 10.02 -13.41 1.95
CA LEU A 147 8.91 -12.71 1.30
C LEU A 147 8.50 -13.39 0.00
N ALA A 148 9.45 -13.77 -0.87
CA ALA A 148 9.15 -14.48 -2.11
C ALA A 148 8.39 -15.80 -1.82
N CYS A 149 8.89 -16.61 -0.88
CA CYS A 149 8.25 -17.84 -0.47
C CYS A 149 6.84 -17.59 0.11
N ALA A 150 6.68 -16.57 0.96
CA ALA A 150 5.38 -16.20 1.51
C ALA A 150 4.41 -15.76 0.39
N PHE A 151 4.83 -14.92 -0.55
CA PHE A 151 3.97 -14.46 -1.64
C PHE A 151 3.50 -15.57 -2.57
N ASP A 152 4.34 -16.57 -2.83
CA ASP A 152 3.97 -17.68 -3.71
C ASP A 152 3.02 -18.65 -3.00
N SER A 153 3.24 -18.89 -1.71
CA SER A 153 2.41 -19.81 -0.92
C SER A 153 1.08 -19.19 -0.47
N LEU A 154 1.08 -17.98 0.07
CA LEU A 154 -0.12 -17.32 0.63
C LEU A 154 -1.25 -17.12 -0.39
N LYS A 155 -0.92 -17.09 -1.68
CA LYS A 155 -1.90 -16.97 -2.76
C LYS A 155 -2.69 -18.27 -2.99
N GLU A 156 -2.05 -19.41 -2.81
CA GLU A 156 -2.58 -20.73 -3.24
C GLU A 156 -2.86 -21.67 -2.07
N SER A 157 -2.28 -21.40 -0.90
CA SER A 157 -2.40 -22.29 0.25
C SER A 157 -3.75 -22.16 0.94
N SER A 158 -4.39 -23.30 1.17
CA SER A 158 -5.53 -23.48 2.09
C SER A 158 -5.12 -23.95 3.48
N SER A 159 -3.83 -24.04 3.77
CA SER A 159 -3.30 -24.47 5.07
C SER A 159 -3.02 -23.28 5.97
N LEU A 160 -3.82 -23.12 7.04
CA LEU A 160 -3.61 -22.08 8.06
C LEU A 160 -2.21 -22.19 8.69
N LEU A 161 -1.81 -23.41 9.09
CA LEU A 161 -0.50 -23.65 9.71
C LEU A 161 0.66 -23.20 8.80
N GLN A 162 0.57 -23.48 7.50
CA GLN A 162 1.58 -23.06 6.54
C GLN A 162 1.62 -21.53 6.43
N ASN A 163 0.46 -20.87 6.31
CA ASN A 163 0.35 -19.43 6.18
C ASN A 163 0.90 -18.71 7.43
N GLU A 164 0.52 -19.15 8.62
CA GLU A 164 1.02 -18.59 9.88
C GLU A 164 2.53 -18.79 10.04
N SER A 165 3.05 -20.00 9.71
CA SER A 165 4.47 -20.30 9.80
C SER A 165 5.32 -19.41 8.89
N LEU A 166 4.84 -19.16 7.66
CA LEU A 166 5.51 -18.26 6.72
C LEU A 166 5.52 -16.80 7.22
N LEU A 167 4.39 -16.32 7.73
CA LEU A 167 4.30 -14.97 8.29
C LEU A 167 5.20 -14.82 9.52
N LEU A 168 5.20 -15.78 10.43
CA LEU A 168 6.11 -15.78 11.59
C LEU A 168 7.57 -15.74 11.14
N SER A 169 7.93 -16.47 10.06
CA SER A 169 9.30 -16.44 9.55
C SER A 169 9.71 -15.07 9.01
N VAL A 170 8.79 -14.36 8.32
CA VAL A 170 9.02 -12.99 7.84
C VAL A 170 9.16 -12.03 9.02
N VAL A 171 8.22 -12.07 9.98
CA VAL A 171 8.21 -11.16 11.14
C VAL A 171 9.44 -11.42 12.03
N ALA A 172 9.84 -12.67 12.24
CA ALA A 172 11.07 -13.00 12.98
C ALA A 172 12.32 -12.40 12.33
N ARG A 173 12.39 -12.32 10.98
CA ARG A 173 13.49 -11.63 10.31
C ARG A 173 13.43 -10.12 10.52
N LEU A 174 12.23 -9.54 10.46
CA LEU A 174 12.04 -8.11 10.70
C LEU A 174 12.43 -7.70 12.13
N THR A 175 12.09 -8.52 13.14
CA THR A 175 12.44 -8.23 14.55
C THR A 175 13.94 -8.26 14.82
N THR A 176 14.66 -9.15 14.16
CA THR A 176 16.11 -9.29 14.36
C THR A 176 16.86 -8.02 13.93
N ASP A 177 16.55 -7.49 12.74
CA ASP A 177 17.41 -6.49 12.10
C ASP A 177 16.71 -5.19 11.72
N HIS A 178 15.39 -5.19 11.55
CA HIS A 178 14.68 -4.09 10.88
C HIS A 178 13.71 -3.31 11.78
N PHE A 179 13.25 -3.87 12.90
CA PHE A 179 12.40 -3.15 13.83
C PHE A 179 13.19 -2.28 14.81
N VAL A 180 12.56 -1.19 15.18
CA VAL A 180 12.90 -0.34 16.32
C VAL A 180 11.63 -0.07 17.11
N PRO A 181 11.73 0.18 18.45
CA PRO A 181 10.58 0.69 19.17
C PRO A 181 10.07 1.95 18.46
N SER A 182 8.76 2.02 18.24
CA SER A 182 8.13 3.26 17.78
C SER A 182 8.44 4.29 18.87
N ARG A 183 9.40 5.15 18.62
CA ARG A 183 9.70 6.21 19.58
C ARG A 183 8.47 7.07 19.64
N GLY A 184 7.71 6.93 20.71
CA GLY A 184 6.77 7.95 21.10
C GLY A 184 7.49 9.26 20.92
N LEU A 185 6.96 10.17 20.11
CA LEU A 185 7.56 11.48 19.80
C LEU A 185 8.24 12.00 21.06
N LYS A 186 9.57 12.11 21.04
CA LYS A 186 10.35 12.70 22.14
C LYS A 186 9.63 13.96 22.56
N ASP A 187 9.35 14.07 23.87
CA ASP A 187 8.59 15.11 24.53
C ASP A 187 8.04 16.18 23.56
N PRO A 188 6.79 16.01 23.10
CA PRO A 188 6.33 16.81 21.98
C PRO A 188 6.20 18.22 22.49
N GLY A 189 7.04 19.12 22.04
CA GLY A 189 6.87 20.53 22.27
C GLY A 189 5.42 20.97 22.06
N ARG A 190 5.01 22.07 22.60
CA ARG A 190 3.61 22.57 22.58
C ARG A 190 2.93 22.45 21.19
N GLU A 191 3.71 22.64 20.12
CA GLU A 191 3.30 22.51 18.71
C GLU A 191 2.92 21.07 18.35
N HIS A 192 3.72 20.08 18.74
CA HIS A 192 3.45 18.67 18.48
C HIS A 192 2.22 18.16 19.24
N ALA A 193 2.01 18.62 20.49
CA ALA A 193 0.82 18.27 21.25
C ALA A 193 -0.46 18.86 20.62
N ALA A 194 -0.40 20.09 20.08
CA ALA A 194 -1.50 20.71 19.36
C ALA A 194 -1.84 19.96 18.06
N VAL A 195 -0.82 19.60 17.28
CA VAL A 195 -1.00 18.80 16.05
C VAL A 195 -1.56 17.41 16.36
N ARG A 196 -1.09 16.76 17.43
CA ARG A 196 -1.59 15.46 17.87
C ARG A 196 -3.09 15.53 18.18
N ARG A 197 -3.56 16.52 18.96
CA ARG A 197 -4.99 16.68 19.22
C ARG A 197 -5.84 16.79 17.95
N VAL A 198 -5.36 17.52 16.94
CA VAL A 198 -6.05 17.64 15.66
C VAL A 198 -6.04 16.31 14.90
N LYS A 199 -4.90 15.61 14.92
CA LYS A 199 -4.76 14.29 14.29
C LYS A 199 -5.73 13.29 14.93
N ASP A 200 -5.72 13.18 16.26
CA ASP A 200 -6.58 12.26 17.01
C ASP A 200 -8.06 12.56 16.76
N TRP A 201 -8.42 13.85 16.66
CA TRP A 201 -9.78 14.26 16.34
C TRP A 201 -10.18 13.85 14.91
N LEU A 202 -9.29 14.05 13.93
CA LEU A 202 -9.52 13.66 12.53
C LEU A 202 -9.61 12.14 12.38
N ASP A 203 -8.83 11.37 13.12
CA ASP A 203 -8.89 9.90 13.13
C ASP A 203 -10.24 9.41 13.68
N ALA A 204 -10.75 10.04 14.75
CA ALA A 204 -12.00 9.68 15.39
C ALA A 204 -13.25 10.17 14.64
N ASN A 205 -13.16 11.28 13.86
CA ASN A 205 -14.31 11.98 13.27
C ASN A 205 -14.09 12.24 11.77
N SER A 206 -13.43 11.36 11.07
CA SER A 206 -13.03 11.60 9.68
C SER A 206 -14.21 11.80 8.73
N GLU A 207 -15.39 11.19 9.00
CA GLU A 207 -16.61 11.33 8.21
C GLU A 207 -17.24 12.72 8.30
N GLN A 208 -16.98 13.46 9.38
CA GLN A 208 -17.56 14.78 9.61
C GLN A 208 -16.89 15.84 8.72
N ASN A 209 -17.71 16.79 8.24
CA ASN A 209 -17.19 18.00 7.61
C ASN A 209 -16.75 18.98 8.70
N VAL A 210 -15.47 19.29 8.73
CA VAL A 210 -14.88 20.20 9.70
C VAL A 210 -14.16 21.36 9.00
N SER A 211 -14.30 22.56 9.53
CA SER A 211 -13.57 23.72 9.02
C SER A 211 -12.18 23.81 9.60
N ILE A 212 -11.27 24.47 8.87
CA ILE A 212 -9.91 24.71 9.37
C ILE A 212 -9.93 25.60 10.65
N HIS A 213 -10.93 26.47 10.78
CA HIS A 213 -11.10 27.32 11.97
C HIS A 213 -11.47 26.48 13.19
N ALA A 214 -12.34 25.46 13.05
CA ALA A 214 -12.70 24.56 14.13
C ALA A 214 -11.48 23.75 14.60
N LEU A 215 -10.71 23.20 13.65
CA LEU A 215 -9.46 22.49 13.97
C LEU A 215 -8.41 23.40 14.62
N ALA A 216 -8.31 24.64 14.16
CA ALA A 216 -7.41 25.63 14.73
C ALA A 216 -7.80 26.00 16.18
N GLY A 217 -9.11 26.08 16.47
CA GLY A 217 -9.62 26.24 17.84
C GLY A 217 -9.22 25.07 18.75
N LEU A 218 -9.38 23.82 18.27
CA LEU A 218 -8.92 22.61 18.97
C LEU A 218 -7.41 22.66 19.29
N ALA A 219 -6.62 23.12 18.34
CA ALA A 219 -5.16 23.23 18.46
C ALA A 219 -4.73 24.44 19.33
N ARG A 220 -5.61 25.42 19.55
CA ARG A 220 -5.31 26.73 20.08
C ARG A 220 -4.21 27.46 19.28
N LEU A 221 -4.33 27.38 17.95
CA LEU A 221 -3.43 27.97 16.97
C LEU A 221 -4.23 28.81 15.97
N SER A 222 -3.57 29.73 15.24
CA SER A 222 -4.20 30.34 14.08
C SER A 222 -4.36 29.29 12.94
N PRO A 223 -5.36 29.43 12.04
CA PRO A 223 -5.53 28.50 10.92
C PRO A 223 -4.28 28.33 10.06
N TYR A 224 -3.61 29.43 9.75
CA TYR A 224 -2.37 29.42 8.97
C TYR A 224 -1.24 28.65 9.70
N TYR A 225 -1.06 28.92 10.98
CA TYR A 225 -0.02 28.27 11.76
C TYR A 225 -0.31 26.78 11.94
N LEU A 226 -1.58 26.40 12.17
CA LEU A 226 -1.97 24.99 12.21
C LEU A 226 -1.60 24.24 10.94
N VAL A 227 -1.93 24.78 9.74
CA VAL A 227 -1.60 24.12 8.46
C VAL A 227 -0.10 23.91 8.32
N ARG A 228 0.71 24.90 8.67
CA ARG A 228 2.18 24.78 8.62
C ARG A 228 2.72 23.76 9.62
N ALA A 229 2.28 23.84 10.87
CA ALA A 229 2.71 22.94 11.95
C ALA A 229 2.30 21.49 11.62
N PHE A 230 1.06 21.30 11.18
CA PHE A 230 0.54 19.98 10.84
C PHE A 230 1.32 19.37 9.66
N ARG A 231 1.57 20.15 8.58
CA ARG A 231 2.38 19.69 7.46
C ARG A 231 3.82 19.36 7.87
N LYS A 232 4.41 20.13 8.78
CA LYS A 232 5.76 19.89 9.29
C LYS A 232 5.84 18.60 10.12
N CYS A 233 4.82 18.32 10.94
CA CYS A 233 4.81 17.16 11.84
C CYS A 233 4.31 15.89 11.17
N VAL A 234 3.33 15.98 10.25
CA VAL A 234 2.63 14.85 9.62
C VAL A 234 3.05 14.62 8.17
N GLY A 235 3.71 15.59 7.54
CA GLY A 235 4.12 15.52 6.14
C GLY A 235 3.09 16.03 5.12
N ILE A 236 1.80 16.05 5.49
CA ILE A 236 0.69 16.52 4.65
C ILE A 236 -0.21 17.48 5.43
N PRO A 237 -0.95 18.39 4.75
CA PRO A 237 -1.87 19.31 5.43
C PRO A 237 -3.12 18.59 5.95
N PRO A 238 -3.86 19.18 6.94
CA PRO A 238 -5.01 18.55 7.62
C PRO A 238 -6.09 17.99 6.67
N HIS A 239 -6.47 18.74 5.63
CA HIS A 239 -7.51 18.32 4.70
C HIS A 239 -7.11 17.07 3.89
N ARG A 240 -5.81 16.96 3.51
CA ARG A 240 -5.29 15.76 2.85
C ARG A 240 -5.22 14.59 3.82
N TYR A 241 -4.83 14.84 5.06
CA TYR A 241 -4.85 13.83 6.12
C TYR A 241 -6.26 13.26 6.31
N GLN A 242 -7.27 14.11 6.43
CA GLN A 242 -8.67 13.66 6.53
C GLN A 242 -9.08 12.81 5.32
N THR A 243 -8.70 13.21 4.11
CA THR A 243 -8.98 12.41 2.90
C THR A 243 -8.34 11.02 2.97
N VAL A 244 -7.12 10.91 3.45
CA VAL A 244 -6.41 9.62 3.61
C VAL A 244 -7.12 8.75 4.64
N VAL A 245 -7.52 9.30 5.79
CA VAL A 245 -8.28 8.56 6.82
C VAL A 245 -9.62 8.06 6.26
N ARG A 246 -10.33 8.90 5.51
CA ARG A 246 -11.59 8.51 4.81
C ARG A 246 -11.38 7.36 3.82
N VAL A 247 -10.32 7.43 3.03
CA VAL A 247 -10.00 6.38 2.05
C VAL A 247 -9.67 5.05 2.74
N ASN A 248 -8.90 5.06 3.84
CA ASN A 248 -8.60 3.87 4.63
C ASN A 248 -9.89 3.30 5.27
N ARG A 249 -10.75 4.16 5.82
CA ARG A 249 -12.08 3.75 6.33
C ARG A 249 -12.93 3.10 5.23
N ALA A 250 -12.97 3.70 4.04
CA ALA A 250 -13.68 3.12 2.89
C ALA A 250 -13.12 1.74 2.53
N ARG A 251 -11.80 1.57 2.50
CA ARG A 251 -11.18 0.27 2.26
C ARG A 251 -11.59 -0.77 3.31
N ASN A 252 -11.59 -0.41 4.58
CA ASN A 252 -11.98 -1.31 5.67
C ASN A 252 -13.47 -1.70 5.56
N LEU A 253 -14.37 -0.77 5.25
CA LEU A 253 -15.80 -1.04 4.99
C LEU A 253 -15.99 -1.96 3.78
N LEU A 254 -15.30 -1.69 2.67
CA LEU A 254 -15.31 -2.57 1.51
C LEU A 254 -14.76 -3.95 1.87
N SER A 255 -13.72 -4.00 2.65
CA SER A 255 -13.12 -5.24 3.14
C SER A 255 -14.05 -6.07 4.02
N SER A 256 -14.94 -5.47 4.79
CA SER A 256 -15.95 -6.16 5.59
C SER A 256 -17.23 -6.54 4.82
N GLY A 257 -17.34 -6.18 3.53
CA GLY A 257 -18.47 -6.56 2.68
C GLY A 257 -19.53 -5.48 2.48
N ALA A 258 -19.28 -4.26 2.96
CA ALA A 258 -20.24 -3.16 2.77
C ALA A 258 -20.46 -2.85 1.28
N PRO A 259 -21.68 -2.57 0.85
CA PRO A 259 -21.99 -2.16 -0.52
C PRO A 259 -21.28 -0.85 -0.90
N ILE A 260 -20.76 -0.75 -2.12
CA ILE A 260 -20.05 0.47 -2.57
C ILE A 260 -20.93 1.72 -2.45
N SER A 261 -22.23 1.59 -2.71
CA SER A 261 -23.21 2.68 -2.61
C SER A 261 -23.27 3.31 -1.22
N GLU A 262 -23.06 2.52 -0.17
CA GLU A 262 -23.13 2.98 1.22
C GLU A 262 -21.77 3.46 1.73
N VAL A 263 -20.69 2.92 1.18
CA VAL A 263 -19.32 3.21 1.63
C VAL A 263 -18.95 4.68 1.45
N ALA A 264 -19.36 5.30 0.34
CA ALA A 264 -19.04 6.71 0.09
C ALA A 264 -19.54 7.60 1.23
N GLN A 265 -20.80 7.49 1.60
CA GLN A 265 -21.41 8.27 2.67
C GLN A 265 -20.82 7.91 4.04
N SER A 266 -20.73 6.61 4.36
CA SER A 266 -20.22 6.11 5.64
C SER A 266 -18.76 6.48 5.90
N ALA A 267 -17.96 6.65 4.83
CA ALA A 267 -16.59 7.11 4.91
C ALA A 267 -16.43 8.64 4.84
N GLY A 268 -17.52 9.40 4.70
CA GLY A 268 -17.53 10.87 4.70
C GLY A 268 -17.21 11.52 3.36
N PHE A 269 -17.38 10.80 2.23
CA PHE A 269 -17.29 11.38 0.88
C PHE A 269 -18.62 11.98 0.47
N CYS A 270 -18.60 13.04 -0.34
CA CYS A 270 -19.81 13.69 -0.84
C CYS A 270 -20.59 12.79 -1.82
N ASP A 271 -19.90 11.98 -2.59
CA ASP A 271 -20.46 11.06 -3.57
C ASP A 271 -19.51 9.92 -3.93
N GLN A 272 -20.00 8.92 -4.64
CA GLN A 272 -19.25 7.76 -5.09
C GLN A 272 -18.13 8.13 -6.08
N SER A 273 -18.31 9.15 -6.90
CA SER A 273 -17.31 9.59 -7.88
C SER A 273 -16.10 10.19 -7.18
N HIS A 274 -16.33 10.95 -6.11
CA HIS A 274 -15.27 11.49 -5.25
C HIS A 274 -14.50 10.36 -4.55
N LEU A 275 -15.23 9.40 -3.96
CA LEU A 275 -14.62 8.20 -3.40
C LEU A 275 -13.76 7.48 -4.44
N ASN A 276 -14.31 7.20 -5.64
CA ASN A 276 -13.58 6.49 -6.70
C ASN A 276 -12.27 7.18 -7.07
N ARG A 277 -12.27 8.50 -7.24
CA ARG A 277 -11.06 9.28 -7.56
C ARG A 277 -10.02 9.21 -6.44
N CYS A 278 -10.45 9.39 -5.19
CA CYS A 278 -9.55 9.36 -4.05
C CYS A 278 -9.00 7.96 -3.80
N PHE A 279 -9.84 6.94 -3.90
CA PHE A 279 -9.47 5.54 -3.72
C PHE A 279 -8.47 5.07 -4.79
N LYS A 280 -8.77 5.35 -6.07
CA LYS A 280 -7.84 5.02 -7.17
C LYS A 280 -6.50 5.73 -7.03
N ARG A 281 -6.50 6.98 -6.57
CA ARG A 281 -5.23 7.73 -6.33
C ARG A 281 -4.41 7.11 -5.22
N ALA A 282 -5.04 6.56 -4.17
CA ALA A 282 -4.36 5.98 -3.02
C ALA A 282 -3.96 4.51 -3.24
N PHE A 283 -4.78 3.73 -3.93
CA PHE A 283 -4.59 2.28 -4.07
C PHE A 283 -4.32 1.82 -5.51
N GLY A 284 -4.35 2.74 -6.48
CA GLY A 284 -4.13 2.44 -7.90
C GLY A 284 -5.29 1.76 -8.61
N VAL A 285 -6.30 1.29 -7.87
CA VAL A 285 -7.52 0.62 -8.37
C VAL A 285 -8.77 1.32 -7.87
N THR A 286 -9.88 1.14 -8.57
CA THR A 286 -11.19 1.62 -8.10
C THR A 286 -11.75 0.72 -6.97
N PRO A 287 -12.70 1.20 -6.15
CA PRO A 287 -13.40 0.36 -5.18
C PRO A 287 -14.00 -0.90 -5.79
N GLY A 288 -14.58 -0.82 -7.01
CA GLY A 288 -15.13 -1.96 -7.72
C GLY A 288 -14.08 -2.99 -8.12
N GLU A 289 -12.94 -2.54 -8.67
CA GLU A 289 -11.81 -3.42 -8.97
C GLU A 289 -11.24 -4.05 -7.69
N TYR A 290 -11.16 -3.29 -6.60
CA TYR A 290 -10.65 -3.78 -5.31
C TYR A 290 -11.49 -4.94 -4.76
N ILE A 291 -12.83 -4.85 -4.81
CA ILE A 291 -13.71 -5.93 -4.32
C ILE A 291 -13.85 -7.10 -5.30
N ALA A 292 -13.66 -6.87 -6.61
CA ALA A 292 -13.75 -7.94 -7.63
C ALA A 292 -12.67 -9.02 -7.47
N PHE A 293 -11.58 -8.72 -6.79
CA PHE A 293 -10.49 -9.66 -6.48
C PHE A 293 -10.68 -10.43 -5.16
N ARG A 294 -11.86 -10.32 -4.52
CA ARG A 294 -12.17 -11.19 -3.37
C ARG A 294 -12.44 -12.60 -3.88
N PRO A 295 -11.84 -13.64 -3.28
CA PRO A 295 -12.40 -14.97 -3.41
C PRO A 295 -13.82 -14.91 -2.82
N SER A 296 -14.79 -15.34 -3.62
CA SER A 296 -16.13 -15.65 -3.12
C SER A 296 -15.94 -16.66 -1.99
N GLY A 297 -16.38 -16.29 -0.78
CA GLY A 297 -16.33 -17.16 0.40
C GLY A 297 -17.18 -18.40 0.22
#